data_d822dd653f381eeb9a41e4edb853ddb8
#
_entry.id   d822dd653f381eeb9a41e4edb853ddb8
#
_cell.length_a   1.000
_cell.length_b   1.000
_cell.length_c   1.000
_cell.angle_alpha   90.00
_cell.angle_beta   90.00
_cell.angle_gamma   90.00
#
_symmetry.space_group_name_H-M   'P 1'
#
loop_
_entity.id
_entity.type
_entity.pdbx_description
1 polymer ?
#
loop_
_entity_poly.entity_id
_entity_poly.type
_entity_poly.pdbx_seq_one_letter_code
_entity_poly.pdbx_strand_id
1 'polypeptide(L)'
;MSSEAKPPQDIGAQREADIYDFLAWLEVNKKKVAIVAVVLVVSGFAVATIRYFKQQKEESASAALLALKAVLVPPTNTPPPQASALLKVAQDYAGTSAAERARILAATAMFTEGRYPDAEKEFSQFVKDHPESPWIAEAVYGVATSQEAQNKTNEAQASYQNVATAYSNSSVADDAKLALARIYESQKKPDQALRIYNELLAPKPGAQPGEMQNAAASRKKEALLRLHPELSTNITARPLPALLPTVNTNPSPAQTNAATAAAPPTNAAPSK
;
A
#
# COMPACT_ATOMS: atom_id res chain seq x y z
N MET A 1 -64.66 -13.46 -30.51
CA MET A 1 -63.38 -13.87 -29.97
C MET A 1 -63.44 -13.61 -28.45
N SER A 2 -63.76 -14.64 -27.72
CA SER A 2 -63.88 -14.56 -26.24
C SER A 2 -62.50 -14.70 -25.60
N SER A 3 -62.07 -13.65 -24.95
CA SER A 3 -60.87 -13.65 -24.14
C SER A 3 -61.13 -14.40 -22.82
N GLU A 4 -60.64 -15.62 -22.74
CA GLU A 4 -60.73 -16.43 -21.52
C GLU A 4 -59.71 -15.86 -20.49
N ALA A 5 -60.25 -15.19 -19.48
CA ALA A 5 -59.44 -14.65 -18.38
C ALA A 5 -58.94 -15.83 -17.53
N LYS A 6 -57.60 -15.98 -17.48
CA LYS A 6 -56.89 -16.94 -16.62
C LYS A 6 -57.31 -16.69 -15.15
N PRO A 7 -57.77 -17.70 -14.41
CA PRO A 7 -58.19 -17.51 -13.01
C PRO A 7 -57.00 -17.01 -12.16
N PRO A 8 -57.24 -16.20 -11.13
CA PRO A 8 -56.21 -15.73 -10.24
C PRO A 8 -55.52 -16.91 -9.54
N GLN A 9 -54.21 -17.02 -9.70
CA GLN A 9 -53.43 -18.03 -9.00
C GLN A 9 -53.45 -17.69 -7.50
N ASP A 10 -53.96 -18.61 -6.71
CA ASP A 10 -54.00 -18.50 -5.25
C ASP A 10 -52.54 -18.68 -4.71
N ILE A 11 -51.87 -17.55 -4.52
CA ILE A 11 -50.48 -17.48 -4.01
C ILE A 11 -50.39 -18.08 -2.59
N GLY A 12 -51.47 -18.10 -1.84
CA GLY A 12 -51.55 -18.70 -0.51
C GLY A 12 -51.44 -20.22 -0.55
N ALA A 13 -52.25 -20.86 -1.39
CA ALA A 13 -52.27 -22.31 -1.54
C ALA A 13 -50.96 -22.86 -2.13
N GLN A 14 -50.31 -22.11 -3.03
CA GLN A 14 -48.98 -22.49 -3.56
C GLN A 14 -47.89 -22.44 -2.49
N ARG A 15 -47.88 -21.41 -1.63
CA ARG A 15 -46.92 -21.34 -0.52
C ARG A 15 -47.07 -22.45 0.50
N GLU A 16 -48.30 -22.86 0.80
CA GLU A 16 -48.55 -23.98 1.70
C GLU A 16 -48.07 -25.30 1.10
N ALA A 17 -48.32 -25.54 -0.18
CA ALA A 17 -47.82 -26.73 -0.89
C ALA A 17 -46.32 -26.80 -0.90
N ASP A 18 -45.63 -25.69 -1.19
CA ASP A 18 -44.13 -25.58 -1.20
C ASP A 18 -43.53 -25.88 0.19
N ILE A 19 -44.23 -25.47 1.28
CA ILE A 19 -43.80 -25.74 2.66
C ILE A 19 -43.93 -27.23 2.98
N TYR A 20 -45.04 -27.88 2.59
CA TYR A 20 -45.23 -29.31 2.82
C TYR A 20 -44.24 -30.15 2.01
N ASP A 21 -43.96 -29.82 0.77
CA ASP A 21 -42.97 -30.47 -0.07
C ASP A 21 -41.54 -30.30 0.52
N PHE A 22 -41.21 -29.14 1.03
CA PHE A 22 -39.93 -28.89 1.73
C PHE A 22 -39.82 -29.74 3.01
N LEU A 23 -40.87 -29.81 3.81
CA LEU A 23 -40.90 -30.62 5.04
C LEU A 23 -40.77 -32.13 4.73
N ALA A 24 -41.46 -32.61 3.70
CA ALA A 24 -41.34 -34.00 3.24
C ALA A 24 -39.93 -34.32 2.74
N TRP A 25 -39.35 -33.42 1.95
CA TRP A 25 -37.95 -33.53 1.53
C TRP A 25 -36.96 -33.55 2.71
N LEU A 26 -37.22 -32.70 3.73
CA LEU A 26 -36.41 -32.62 4.94
C LEU A 26 -36.46 -33.93 5.72
N GLU A 27 -37.62 -34.56 5.82
CA GLU A 27 -37.78 -35.82 6.53
C GLU A 27 -37.03 -36.96 5.84
N VAL A 28 -37.10 -37.04 4.52
CA VAL A 28 -36.40 -38.03 3.70
C VAL A 28 -34.88 -37.85 3.79
N ASN A 29 -34.41 -36.58 3.86
CA ASN A 29 -32.98 -36.23 3.85
C ASN A 29 -32.43 -35.87 5.25
N LYS A 30 -33.14 -36.13 6.33
CA LYS A 30 -32.80 -35.71 7.71
C LYS A 30 -31.34 -35.99 8.12
N LYS A 31 -30.82 -37.17 7.72
CA LYS A 31 -29.38 -37.50 8.01
C LYS A 31 -28.41 -36.62 7.25
N LYS A 32 -28.67 -36.31 5.98
CA LYS A 32 -27.80 -35.42 5.17
C LYS A 32 -27.89 -33.98 5.69
N VAL A 33 -29.10 -33.51 5.99
CA VAL A 33 -29.33 -32.17 6.54
C VAL A 33 -28.68 -32.04 7.91
N ALA A 34 -28.75 -33.03 8.77
CA ALA A 34 -28.08 -33.03 10.06
C ALA A 34 -26.55 -32.96 9.90
N ILE A 35 -25.96 -33.70 8.96
CA ILE A 35 -24.50 -33.64 8.69
C ILE A 35 -24.14 -32.23 8.21
N VAL A 36 -24.87 -31.67 7.26
CA VAL A 36 -24.63 -30.29 6.77
C VAL A 36 -24.73 -29.26 7.90
N ALA A 37 -25.75 -29.37 8.74
CA ALA A 37 -25.94 -28.50 9.90
C ALA A 37 -24.72 -28.57 10.87
N VAL A 38 -24.27 -29.79 11.18
CA VAL A 38 -23.09 -30.00 12.03
C VAL A 38 -21.84 -29.37 11.40
N VAL A 39 -21.63 -29.59 10.11
CA VAL A 39 -20.48 -28.98 9.38
C VAL A 39 -20.53 -27.44 9.44
N LEU A 40 -21.71 -26.83 9.24
CA LEU A 40 -21.89 -25.39 9.34
C LEU A 40 -21.62 -24.86 10.76
N VAL A 41 -22.08 -25.57 11.79
CA VAL A 41 -21.83 -25.19 13.18
C VAL A 41 -20.34 -25.29 13.50
N VAL A 42 -19.67 -26.38 13.13
CA VAL A 42 -18.23 -26.58 13.36
C VAL A 42 -17.41 -25.56 12.60
N SER A 43 -17.72 -25.28 11.35
CA SER A 43 -17.01 -24.26 10.55
C SER A 43 -17.26 -22.86 11.10
N GLY A 44 -18.47 -22.52 11.51
CA GLY A 44 -18.80 -21.25 12.15
C GLY A 44 -18.02 -21.06 13.47
N PHE A 45 -17.96 -22.10 14.30
CA PHE A 45 -17.18 -22.09 15.54
C PHE A 45 -15.68 -21.94 15.28
N ALA A 46 -15.14 -22.65 14.28
CA ALA A 46 -13.72 -22.51 13.91
C ALA A 46 -13.40 -21.08 13.45
N VAL A 47 -14.25 -20.49 12.59
CA VAL A 47 -14.06 -19.10 12.15
C VAL A 47 -14.16 -18.11 13.32
N ALA A 48 -15.12 -18.29 14.22
CA ALA A 48 -15.26 -17.44 15.41
C ALA A 48 -14.02 -17.52 16.32
N THR A 49 -13.49 -18.72 16.54
CA THR A 49 -12.30 -18.97 17.35
C THR A 49 -11.07 -18.31 16.73
N ILE A 50 -10.87 -18.47 15.42
CA ILE A 50 -9.74 -17.85 14.68
C ILE A 50 -9.84 -16.32 14.79
N ARG A 51 -11.02 -15.74 14.62
CA ARG A 51 -11.25 -14.29 14.74
C ARG A 51 -10.96 -13.80 16.14
N TYR A 52 -11.40 -14.52 17.17
CA TYR A 52 -11.15 -14.17 18.57
C TYR A 52 -9.65 -14.13 18.89
N PHE A 53 -8.89 -15.18 18.52
CA PHE A 53 -7.44 -15.18 18.74
C PHE A 53 -6.71 -14.11 17.92
N LYS A 54 -7.16 -13.84 16.70
CA LYS A 54 -6.60 -12.77 15.87
C LYS A 54 -6.80 -11.40 16.50
N GLN A 55 -8.00 -11.13 17.01
CA GLN A 55 -8.32 -9.86 17.69
C GLN A 55 -7.52 -9.72 18.99
N GLN A 56 -7.42 -10.75 19.81
CA GLN A 56 -6.62 -10.71 21.05
C GLN A 56 -5.14 -10.44 20.76
N LYS A 57 -4.60 -11.06 19.68
CA LYS A 57 -3.22 -10.80 19.24
C LYS A 57 -3.04 -9.36 18.77
N GLU A 58 -4.00 -8.79 18.04
CA GLU A 58 -3.99 -7.40 17.59
C GLU A 58 -4.04 -6.42 18.76
N GLU A 59 -4.89 -6.67 19.76
CA GLU A 59 -4.98 -5.85 20.98
C GLU A 59 -3.66 -5.86 21.76
N SER A 60 -3.05 -7.04 21.92
CA SER A 60 -1.74 -7.19 22.58
C SER A 60 -0.63 -6.48 21.81
N ALA A 61 -0.62 -6.59 20.49
CA ALA A 61 0.33 -5.92 19.61
C ALA A 61 0.20 -4.39 19.68
N SER A 62 -1.04 -3.90 19.66
CA SER A 62 -1.35 -2.48 19.78
C SER A 62 -0.93 -1.92 21.13
N ALA A 63 -1.17 -2.67 22.22
CA ALA A 63 -0.74 -2.29 23.56
C ALA A 63 0.80 -2.23 23.67
N ALA A 64 1.51 -3.22 23.11
CA ALA A 64 2.97 -3.23 23.07
C ALA A 64 3.54 -2.03 22.29
N LEU A 65 2.94 -1.71 21.15
CA LEU A 65 3.34 -0.56 20.34
C LEU A 65 3.05 0.77 21.05
N LEU A 66 1.90 0.89 21.73
CA LEU A 66 1.55 2.07 22.51
C LEU A 66 2.48 2.25 23.71
N ALA A 67 2.89 1.17 24.39
CA ALA A 67 3.85 1.22 25.48
C ALA A 67 5.20 1.82 25.03
N LEU A 68 5.67 1.46 23.83
CA LEU A 68 6.86 2.07 23.24
C LEU A 68 6.65 3.55 22.90
N LYS A 69 5.45 3.94 22.45
CA LYS A 69 5.11 5.35 22.16
C LYS A 69 4.93 6.18 23.41
N ALA A 70 4.40 5.62 24.48
CA ALA A 70 4.24 6.35 25.76
C ALA A 70 5.59 6.81 26.32
N VAL A 71 6.68 6.11 26.00
CA VAL A 71 8.05 6.54 26.31
C VAL A 71 8.49 7.75 25.46
N LEU A 72 7.78 8.05 24.36
CA LEU A 72 8.09 9.14 23.43
C LEU A 72 7.38 10.47 23.74
N VAL A 73 6.36 10.47 24.60
CA VAL A 73 5.62 11.71 24.96
C VAL A 73 6.28 12.32 26.17
N PRO A 74 6.96 13.50 26.05
CA PRO A 74 7.68 14.08 27.16
C PRO A 74 6.76 14.57 28.27
N PRO A 75 7.29 14.51 29.53
CA PRO A 75 8.17 15.60 29.95
C PRO A 75 9.64 15.19 30.11
N THR A 76 10.15 14.23 29.38
CA THR A 76 11.49 13.71 29.65
C THR A 76 12.37 13.70 28.40
N ASN A 77 13.67 13.93 28.61
CA ASN A 77 14.76 13.73 27.63
C ASN A 77 14.97 12.24 27.29
N THR A 78 13.90 11.46 27.18
CA THR A 78 14.00 10.06 26.75
C THR A 78 14.23 9.99 25.25
N PRO A 79 15.26 9.28 24.80
CA PRO A 79 15.50 9.10 23.37
C PRO A 79 14.32 8.35 22.73
N PRO A 80 14.04 8.58 21.43
CA PRO A 80 13.02 7.83 20.70
C PRO A 80 13.27 6.32 20.81
N PRO A 81 12.23 5.47 20.72
CA PRO A 81 12.41 4.03 20.79
C PRO A 81 13.37 3.61 19.67
N GLN A 82 14.38 2.86 20.06
CA GLN A 82 15.34 2.32 19.12
C GLN A 82 14.61 1.47 18.06
N ALA A 83 15.06 1.52 16.85
CA ALA A 83 14.51 0.72 15.74
C ALA A 83 14.41 -0.78 16.10
N SER A 84 15.36 -1.30 16.90
CA SER A 84 15.37 -2.67 17.39
C SER A 84 14.17 -3.05 18.25
N ALA A 85 13.70 -2.14 19.12
CA ALA A 85 12.53 -2.39 19.95
C ALA A 85 11.24 -2.45 19.12
N LEU A 86 11.12 -1.57 18.11
CA LEU A 86 10.00 -1.57 17.17
C LEU A 86 10.01 -2.82 16.28
N LEU A 87 11.19 -3.25 15.78
CA LEU A 87 11.33 -4.51 15.03
C LEU A 87 10.95 -5.72 15.88
N LYS A 88 11.29 -5.72 17.18
CA LYS A 88 10.88 -6.79 18.09
C LYS A 88 9.36 -6.89 18.17
N VAL A 89 8.64 -5.79 18.32
CA VAL A 89 7.16 -5.80 18.30
C VAL A 89 6.65 -6.32 16.95
N ALA A 90 7.25 -5.90 15.83
CA ALA A 90 6.86 -6.38 14.51
C ALA A 90 7.04 -7.90 14.35
N GLN A 91 8.09 -8.47 14.95
CA GLN A 91 8.37 -9.91 14.93
C GLN A 91 7.47 -10.71 15.86
N ASP A 92 7.36 -10.29 17.15
CA ASP A 92 6.59 -11.00 18.16
C ASP A 92 5.09 -11.08 17.80
N TYR A 93 4.58 -10.05 17.11
CA TYR A 93 3.18 -9.95 16.72
C TYR A 93 2.95 -10.06 15.21
N ALA A 94 3.83 -10.73 14.48
CA ALA A 94 3.72 -10.88 13.03
C ALA A 94 2.31 -11.31 12.58
N GLY A 95 1.82 -10.68 11.49
CA GLY A 95 0.48 -10.90 10.93
C GLY A 95 -0.61 -10.05 11.59
N THR A 96 -0.27 -9.06 12.42
CA THR A 96 -1.18 -8.04 12.94
C THR A 96 -0.92 -6.70 12.26
N SER A 97 -1.94 -5.85 12.17
CA SER A 97 -1.82 -4.49 11.63
C SER A 97 -0.87 -3.62 12.48
N ALA A 98 -0.87 -3.83 13.80
CA ALA A 98 0.06 -3.17 14.70
C ALA A 98 1.52 -3.57 14.43
N ALA A 99 1.79 -4.84 14.09
CA ALA A 99 3.14 -5.30 13.72
C ALA A 99 3.62 -4.67 12.39
N GLU A 100 2.73 -4.57 11.39
CA GLU A 100 3.03 -3.86 10.14
C GLU A 100 3.39 -2.39 10.42
N ARG A 101 2.59 -1.71 11.23
CA ARG A 101 2.87 -0.34 11.65
C ARG A 101 4.16 -0.21 12.44
N ALA A 102 4.47 -1.16 13.33
CA ALA A 102 5.72 -1.19 14.09
C ALA A 102 6.93 -1.29 13.14
N ARG A 103 6.84 -2.06 12.07
CA ARG A 103 7.90 -2.21 11.07
C ARG A 103 8.14 -0.91 10.29
N ILE A 104 7.07 -0.21 9.87
CA ILE A 104 7.19 1.13 9.24
C ILE A 104 7.86 2.12 10.20
N LEU A 105 7.44 2.14 11.47
CA LEU A 105 8.05 3.01 12.47
C LEU A 105 9.52 2.67 12.74
N ALA A 106 9.89 1.38 12.71
CA ALA A 106 11.28 0.95 12.85
C ALA A 106 12.15 1.44 11.68
N ALA A 107 11.65 1.31 10.45
CA ALA A 107 12.34 1.82 9.27
C ALA A 107 12.47 3.36 9.32
N THR A 108 11.43 4.06 9.78
CA THR A 108 11.46 5.50 10.02
C THR A 108 12.48 5.88 11.09
N ALA A 109 12.59 5.11 12.18
CA ALA A 109 13.60 5.33 13.22
C ALA A 109 15.02 5.15 12.65
N MET A 110 15.27 4.11 11.85
CA MET A 110 16.56 3.94 11.17
C MET A 110 16.89 5.13 10.27
N PHE A 111 15.88 5.65 9.54
CA PHE A 111 16.07 6.84 8.71
C PHE A 111 16.48 8.05 9.54
N THR A 112 15.83 8.30 10.67
CA THR A 112 16.14 9.43 11.57
C THR A 112 17.50 9.27 12.28
N GLU A 113 17.95 8.02 12.47
CA GLU A 113 19.29 7.68 12.96
C GLU A 113 20.40 7.87 11.88
N GLY A 114 20.03 8.25 10.65
CA GLY A 114 20.96 8.39 9.52
C GLY A 114 21.34 7.06 8.86
N ARG A 115 20.72 5.96 9.22
CA ARG A 115 20.95 4.62 8.70
C ARG A 115 20.10 4.38 7.43
N TYR A 116 20.30 5.24 6.44
CA TYR A 116 19.49 5.26 5.22
C TYR A 116 19.47 3.93 4.44
N PRO A 117 20.59 3.19 4.27
CA PRO A 117 20.57 1.89 3.61
C PRO A 117 19.72 0.83 4.35
N ASP A 118 19.76 0.83 5.69
CA ASP A 118 18.95 -0.08 6.51
C ASP A 118 17.47 0.27 6.41
N ALA A 119 17.15 1.58 6.46
CA ALA A 119 15.78 2.07 6.30
C ALA A 119 15.21 1.70 4.91
N GLU A 120 15.97 1.94 3.83
CA GLU A 120 15.58 1.55 2.47
C GLU A 120 15.30 0.06 2.37
N LYS A 121 16.17 -0.77 2.98
CA LYS A 121 16.00 -2.23 2.99
C LYS A 121 14.70 -2.64 3.71
N GLU A 122 14.44 -2.10 4.89
CA GLU A 122 13.24 -2.45 5.68
C GLU A 122 11.95 -1.97 5.00
N PHE A 123 11.93 -0.75 4.44
CA PHE A 123 10.79 -0.26 3.66
C PHE A 123 10.56 -1.11 2.40
N SER A 124 11.64 -1.43 1.65
CA SER A 124 11.54 -2.26 0.45
C SER A 124 11.06 -3.68 0.74
N GLN A 125 11.51 -4.25 1.88
CA GLN A 125 11.05 -5.56 2.31
C GLN A 125 9.57 -5.52 2.72
N PHE A 126 9.14 -4.44 3.40
CA PHE A 126 7.73 -4.23 3.72
C PHE A 126 6.85 -4.20 2.47
N VAL A 127 7.27 -3.45 1.43
CA VAL A 127 6.55 -3.36 0.15
C VAL A 127 6.36 -4.74 -0.50
N LYS A 128 7.36 -5.62 -0.40
CA LYS A 128 7.30 -6.99 -0.95
C LYS A 128 6.40 -7.91 -0.13
N ASP A 129 6.52 -7.82 1.20
CA ASP A 129 5.83 -8.75 2.10
C ASP A 129 4.35 -8.40 2.29
N HIS A 130 3.99 -7.10 2.15
CA HIS A 130 2.67 -6.56 2.48
C HIS A 130 2.10 -5.66 1.37
N PRO A 131 1.91 -6.16 0.13
CA PRO A 131 1.47 -5.34 -1.00
C PRO A 131 0.06 -4.76 -0.83
N GLU A 132 -0.78 -5.40 -0.01
CA GLU A 132 -2.17 -4.97 0.28
C GLU A 132 -2.29 -4.20 1.60
N SER A 133 -1.17 -3.87 2.24
CA SER A 133 -1.18 -3.15 3.50
C SER A 133 -1.70 -1.72 3.33
N PRO A 134 -2.49 -1.19 4.29
CA PRO A 134 -2.86 0.22 4.29
C PRO A 134 -1.65 1.17 4.40
N TRP A 135 -0.48 0.66 4.81
CA TRP A 135 0.77 1.41 4.95
C TRP A 135 1.69 1.32 3.73
N ILE A 136 1.20 0.75 2.61
CA ILE A 136 2.03 0.52 1.42
C ILE A 136 2.56 1.82 0.81
N ALA A 137 1.74 2.86 0.76
CA ALA A 137 2.13 4.15 0.21
C ALA A 137 3.23 4.82 1.05
N GLU A 138 3.10 4.78 2.37
CA GLU A 138 4.11 5.26 3.32
C GLU A 138 5.43 4.49 3.19
N ALA A 139 5.35 3.16 2.98
CA ALA A 139 6.54 2.34 2.76
C ALA A 139 7.27 2.72 1.47
N VAL A 140 6.54 2.87 0.35
CA VAL A 140 7.13 3.29 -0.95
C VAL A 140 7.71 4.71 -0.84
N TYR A 141 7.04 5.61 -0.14
CA TYR A 141 7.56 6.94 0.16
C TYR A 141 8.82 6.87 1.01
N GLY A 142 8.87 5.98 2.02
CA GLY A 142 10.05 5.71 2.84
C GLY A 142 11.24 5.18 2.04
N VAL A 143 10.99 4.32 1.03
CA VAL A 143 12.03 3.90 0.07
C VAL A 143 12.57 5.12 -0.67
N ALA A 144 11.69 5.96 -1.23
CA ALA A 144 12.07 7.12 -2.01
C ALA A 144 12.91 8.11 -1.20
N THR A 145 12.49 8.44 0.04
CA THR A 145 13.24 9.35 0.92
C THR A 145 14.60 8.77 1.32
N SER A 146 14.67 7.45 1.57
CA SER A 146 15.92 6.77 1.90
C SER A 146 16.91 6.75 0.73
N GLN A 147 16.40 6.59 -0.51
CA GLN A 147 17.20 6.68 -1.74
C GLN A 147 17.70 8.10 -1.96
N GLU A 148 16.85 9.12 -1.76
CA GLU A 148 17.26 10.52 -1.87
C GLU A 148 18.37 10.87 -0.87
N ALA A 149 18.22 10.45 0.39
CA ALA A 149 19.22 10.67 1.42
C ALA A 149 20.59 9.99 1.12
N GLN A 150 20.58 8.95 0.30
CA GLN A 150 21.78 8.28 -0.20
C GLN A 150 22.29 8.89 -1.52
N ASN A 151 21.75 10.01 -1.99
CA ASN A 151 22.05 10.62 -3.28
C ASN A 151 21.73 9.72 -4.51
N LYS A 152 20.87 8.70 -4.35
CA LYS A 152 20.36 7.86 -5.43
C LYS A 152 19.18 8.58 -6.12
N THR A 153 19.47 9.75 -6.72
CA THR A 153 18.43 10.68 -7.19
C THR A 153 17.50 10.08 -8.25
N ASN A 154 18.03 9.24 -9.15
CA ASN A 154 17.20 8.65 -10.22
C ASN A 154 16.23 7.59 -9.65
N GLU A 155 16.69 6.76 -8.72
CA GLU A 155 15.87 5.79 -8.03
C GLU A 155 14.80 6.48 -7.17
N ALA A 156 15.20 7.49 -6.41
CA ALA A 156 14.29 8.31 -5.60
C ALA A 156 13.21 8.96 -6.47
N GLN A 157 13.58 9.52 -7.63
CA GLN A 157 12.63 10.10 -8.58
C GLN A 157 11.60 9.07 -9.04
N ALA A 158 12.03 7.86 -9.42
CA ALA A 158 11.13 6.79 -9.84
C ALA A 158 10.18 6.34 -8.70
N SER A 159 10.71 6.21 -7.48
CA SER A 159 9.94 5.84 -6.30
C SER A 159 8.91 6.91 -5.92
N TYR A 160 9.28 8.20 -5.93
CA TYR A 160 8.32 9.29 -5.70
C TYR A 160 7.26 9.37 -6.81
N GLN A 161 7.65 9.12 -8.08
CA GLN A 161 6.70 9.06 -9.19
C GLN A 161 5.68 7.94 -8.97
N ASN A 162 6.10 6.79 -8.48
CA ASN A 162 5.22 5.68 -8.14
C ASN A 162 4.22 6.09 -7.05
N VAL A 163 4.67 6.74 -5.96
CA VAL A 163 3.77 7.25 -4.92
C VAL A 163 2.76 8.23 -5.51
N ALA A 164 3.22 9.21 -6.29
CA ALA A 164 2.37 10.26 -6.85
C ALA A 164 1.29 9.74 -7.82
N THR A 165 1.54 8.62 -8.49
CA THR A 165 0.64 8.05 -9.52
C THR A 165 -0.17 6.87 -9.01
N ALA A 166 0.48 5.83 -8.50
CA ALA A 166 -0.19 4.61 -8.06
C ALA A 166 -0.93 4.79 -6.72
N TYR A 167 -0.43 5.67 -5.86
CA TYR A 167 -0.98 5.95 -4.54
C TYR A 167 -1.47 7.40 -4.39
N SER A 168 -2.03 7.96 -5.46
CA SER A 168 -2.43 9.38 -5.56
C SER A 168 -3.43 9.84 -4.49
N ASN A 169 -4.18 8.92 -3.88
CA ASN A 169 -5.13 9.19 -2.81
C ASN A 169 -4.54 9.00 -1.40
N SER A 170 -3.26 8.65 -1.28
CA SER A 170 -2.60 8.48 0.01
C SER A 170 -2.24 9.83 0.65
N SER A 171 -2.03 9.80 1.97
CA SER A 171 -1.58 10.95 2.75
C SER A 171 -0.23 11.51 2.30
N VAL A 172 0.64 10.65 1.73
CA VAL A 172 2.01 11.00 1.30
C VAL A 172 2.12 11.39 -0.18
N ALA A 173 1.01 11.35 -0.94
CA ALA A 173 1.04 11.62 -2.37
C ALA A 173 1.48 13.05 -2.71
N ASP A 174 0.97 14.04 -1.97
CA ASP A 174 1.32 15.44 -2.19
C ASP A 174 2.76 15.73 -1.75
N ASP A 175 3.26 15.08 -0.69
CA ASP A 175 4.65 15.17 -0.26
C ASP A 175 5.60 14.57 -1.31
N ALA A 176 5.22 13.43 -1.91
CA ALA A 176 5.96 12.83 -3.01
C ALA A 176 6.04 13.76 -4.24
N LYS A 177 4.93 14.43 -4.57
CA LYS A 177 4.91 15.44 -5.64
C LYS A 177 5.83 16.61 -5.33
N LEU A 178 5.83 17.13 -4.10
CA LEU A 178 6.75 18.19 -3.69
C LEU A 178 8.21 17.75 -3.78
N ALA A 179 8.52 16.52 -3.40
CA ALA A 179 9.87 15.97 -3.54
C ALA A 179 10.29 15.85 -5.01
N LEU A 180 9.39 15.36 -5.89
CA LEU A 180 9.62 15.32 -7.34
C LEU A 180 9.89 16.71 -7.93
N ALA A 181 9.10 17.72 -7.56
CA ALA A 181 9.31 19.07 -8.04
C ALA A 181 10.71 19.59 -7.63
N ARG A 182 11.14 19.33 -6.38
CA ARG A 182 12.48 19.67 -5.90
C ARG A 182 13.59 18.96 -6.70
N ILE A 183 13.40 17.67 -7.01
CA ILE A 183 14.35 16.91 -7.85
C ILE A 183 14.41 17.52 -9.25
N TYR A 184 13.30 17.89 -9.87
CA TYR A 184 13.29 18.55 -11.17
C TYR A 184 13.98 19.91 -11.15
N GLU A 185 13.81 20.72 -10.09
CA GLU A 185 14.55 21.97 -9.92
C GLU A 185 16.07 21.71 -9.89
N SER A 186 16.51 20.71 -9.11
CA SER A 186 17.94 20.36 -9.03
C SER A 186 18.52 19.87 -10.36
N GLN A 187 17.68 19.22 -11.19
CA GLN A 187 18.04 18.77 -12.54
C GLN A 187 17.95 19.89 -13.60
N LYS A 188 17.70 21.14 -13.20
CA LYS A 188 17.48 22.26 -14.12
C LYS A 188 16.32 22.04 -15.11
N LYS A 189 15.24 21.43 -14.63
CA LYS A 189 14.00 21.18 -15.38
C LYS A 189 12.83 21.96 -14.77
N PRO A 190 12.87 23.31 -14.79
CA PRO A 190 11.88 24.14 -14.10
C PRO A 190 10.46 24.00 -14.64
N ASP A 191 10.31 23.69 -15.95
CA ASP A 191 9.00 23.39 -16.56
C ASP A 191 8.29 22.23 -15.89
N GLN A 192 9.04 21.17 -15.55
CA GLN A 192 8.48 19.97 -14.92
C GLN A 192 8.10 20.25 -13.47
N ALA A 193 8.94 20.99 -12.74
CA ALA A 193 8.63 21.43 -11.38
C ALA A 193 7.37 22.32 -11.35
N LEU A 194 7.25 23.28 -12.27
CA LEU A 194 6.10 24.18 -12.37
C LEU A 194 4.80 23.42 -12.62
N ARG A 195 4.82 22.37 -13.46
CA ARG A 195 3.63 21.54 -13.69
C ARG A 195 3.16 20.87 -12.41
N ILE A 196 4.07 20.29 -11.64
CA ILE A 196 3.74 19.66 -10.36
C ILE A 196 3.17 20.67 -9.37
N TYR A 197 3.76 21.87 -9.27
CA TYR A 197 3.21 22.91 -8.41
C TYR A 197 1.81 23.35 -8.83
N ASN A 198 1.55 23.46 -10.13
CA ASN A 198 0.22 23.76 -10.66
C ASN A 198 -0.79 22.65 -10.33
N GLU A 199 -0.38 21.39 -10.43
CA GLU A 199 -1.22 20.23 -10.07
C GLU A 199 -1.57 20.24 -8.57
N LEU A 200 -0.60 20.50 -7.69
CA LEU A 200 -0.81 20.61 -6.25
C LEU A 200 -1.72 21.75 -5.85
N LEU A 201 -1.73 22.83 -6.63
CA LEU A 201 -2.57 24.03 -6.41
C LEU A 201 -3.94 23.93 -7.09
N ALA A 202 -4.15 22.93 -7.96
CA ALA A 202 -5.44 22.73 -8.61
C ALA A 202 -6.50 22.30 -7.59
N PRO A 203 -7.74 22.82 -7.68
CA PRO A 203 -8.83 22.40 -6.81
C PRO A 203 -9.09 20.90 -6.98
N LYS A 204 -9.00 20.14 -5.89
CA LYS A 204 -9.36 18.72 -5.89
C LYS A 204 -10.86 18.57 -5.64
N PRO A 205 -11.63 17.86 -6.48
CA PRO A 205 -13.06 17.65 -6.25
C PRO A 205 -13.29 16.95 -4.89
N GLY A 206 -14.02 17.62 -3.98
CA GLY A 206 -14.41 17.03 -2.69
C GLY A 206 -13.34 16.99 -1.61
N ALA A 207 -12.12 17.44 -1.87
CA ALA A 207 -11.07 17.54 -0.86
C ALA A 207 -10.96 18.96 -0.32
N GLN A 208 -10.86 19.09 1.00
CA GLN A 208 -10.40 20.34 1.62
C GLN A 208 -8.91 20.48 1.26
N PRO A 209 -8.46 21.60 0.71
CA PRO A 209 -7.03 21.78 0.42
C PRO A 209 -6.25 21.66 1.73
N GLY A 210 -5.25 20.78 1.77
CA GLY A 210 -4.31 20.77 2.88
C GLY A 210 -3.57 22.10 2.88
N GLU A 211 -3.92 23.02 3.78
CA GLU A 211 -3.41 24.39 3.79
C GLU A 211 -1.88 24.45 3.75
N MET A 212 -1.21 23.50 4.39
CA MET A 212 0.26 23.47 4.47
C MET A 212 0.92 23.10 3.15
N GLN A 213 0.42 22.05 2.45
CA GLN A 213 0.96 21.63 1.15
C GLN A 213 0.69 22.68 0.08
N ASN A 214 -0.50 23.24 0.07
CA ASN A 214 -0.86 24.33 -0.84
C ASN A 214 0.01 25.58 -0.62
N ALA A 215 0.27 25.95 0.63
CA ALA A 215 1.15 27.07 0.96
C ALA A 215 2.62 26.80 0.52
N ALA A 216 3.11 25.58 0.72
CA ALA A 216 4.46 25.20 0.27
C ALA A 216 4.58 25.22 -1.25
N ALA A 217 3.62 24.63 -1.97
CA ALA A 217 3.58 24.63 -3.43
C ALA A 217 3.47 26.05 -3.99
N SER A 218 2.64 26.91 -3.40
CA SER A 218 2.47 28.30 -3.80
C SER A 218 3.77 29.08 -3.68
N ARG A 219 4.44 29.01 -2.51
CA ARG A 219 5.74 29.70 -2.29
C ARG A 219 6.81 29.20 -3.25
N LYS A 220 6.88 27.89 -3.48
CA LYS A 220 7.84 27.29 -4.39
C LYS A 220 7.60 27.69 -5.84
N LYS A 221 6.34 27.67 -6.28
CA LYS A 221 5.94 28.15 -7.61
C LYS A 221 6.33 29.62 -7.81
N GLU A 222 6.02 30.48 -6.84
CA GLU A 222 6.37 31.90 -6.93
C GLU A 222 7.89 32.11 -7.00
N ALA A 223 8.67 31.42 -6.17
CA ALA A 223 10.13 31.47 -6.21
C ALA A 223 10.69 31.01 -7.56
N LEU A 224 10.14 29.91 -8.11
CA LEU A 224 10.53 29.37 -9.41
C LEU A 224 10.26 30.38 -10.54
N LEU A 225 9.09 31.01 -10.56
CA LEU A 225 8.71 32.00 -11.58
C LEU A 225 9.53 33.30 -11.47
N ARG A 226 10.02 33.67 -10.28
CA ARG A 226 10.95 34.79 -10.12
C ARG A 226 12.32 34.48 -10.74
N LEU A 227 12.78 33.24 -10.65
CA LEU A 227 14.04 32.78 -11.23
C LEU A 227 13.94 32.51 -12.74
N HIS A 228 12.77 32.17 -13.21
CA HIS A 228 12.44 31.77 -14.58
C HIS A 228 11.20 32.51 -15.11
N PRO A 229 11.28 33.85 -15.33
CA PRO A 229 10.15 34.64 -15.78
C PRO A 229 9.57 34.22 -17.15
N GLU A 230 10.38 33.57 -17.98
CA GLU A 230 9.96 33.00 -19.27
C GLU A 230 8.90 31.91 -19.13
N LEU A 231 8.78 31.27 -17.97
CA LEU A 231 7.77 30.22 -17.73
C LEU A 231 6.38 30.79 -17.52
N SER A 232 6.25 32.08 -17.13
CA SER A 232 4.95 32.73 -16.89
C SER A 232 4.15 32.91 -18.18
N THR A 233 4.81 33.00 -19.34
CA THR A 233 4.20 33.19 -20.66
C THR A 233 3.78 31.90 -21.35
N ASN A 234 4.32 30.73 -20.92
CA ASN A 234 4.11 29.42 -21.56
C ASN A 234 2.99 28.58 -20.94
N ILE A 235 2.28 29.08 -19.93
CA ILE A 235 1.29 28.29 -19.14
C ILE A 235 0.08 27.87 -20.00
N THR A 236 -0.19 28.51 -21.13
CA THR A 236 -1.40 28.30 -21.96
C THR A 236 -1.19 27.42 -23.19
N ALA A 237 0.03 27.02 -23.55
CA ALA A 237 0.31 26.53 -24.89
C ALA A 237 0.72 25.06 -25.04
N ARG A 238 0.90 24.26 -23.97
CA ARG A 238 1.38 22.88 -24.15
C ARG A 238 0.54 21.85 -23.39
N PRO A 239 -0.15 20.91 -24.13
CA PRO A 239 -0.79 19.77 -23.51
C PRO A 239 0.26 18.92 -22.77
N LEU A 240 -0.10 18.40 -21.59
CA LEU A 240 0.71 17.44 -20.84
C LEU A 240 1.12 16.27 -21.72
N PRO A 241 2.42 15.96 -21.89
CA PRO A 241 2.75 14.61 -22.29
C PRO A 241 2.26 13.70 -21.15
N ALA A 242 1.50 12.65 -21.52
CA ALA A 242 1.08 11.63 -20.59
C ALA A 242 2.28 11.23 -19.73
N LEU A 243 2.11 11.23 -18.42
CA LEU A 243 3.08 10.67 -17.50
C LEU A 243 3.51 9.32 -18.06
N LEU A 244 4.80 9.10 -18.21
CA LEU A 244 5.36 7.89 -18.80
C LEU A 244 4.60 6.65 -18.29
N PRO A 245 4.34 5.64 -19.14
CA PRO A 245 3.62 4.46 -18.73
C PRO A 245 4.25 3.89 -17.47
N THR A 246 3.41 3.62 -16.47
CA THR A 246 3.79 3.00 -15.21
C THR A 246 4.68 1.80 -15.51
N VAL A 247 5.93 1.88 -15.09
CA VAL A 247 6.75 0.67 -14.98
C VAL A 247 6.04 -0.19 -13.96
N ASN A 248 5.37 -1.23 -14.44
CA ASN A 248 4.68 -2.21 -13.62
C ASN A 248 5.77 -2.96 -12.82
N THR A 249 6.08 -2.46 -11.63
CA THR A 249 7.00 -3.10 -10.69
C THR A 249 6.32 -4.21 -9.88
N ASN A 250 5.29 -4.85 -10.45
CA ASN A 250 4.90 -6.15 -9.98
C ASN A 250 6.06 -7.09 -10.30
N PRO A 251 6.74 -7.71 -9.33
CA PRO A 251 7.75 -8.71 -9.62
C PRO A 251 7.04 -9.85 -10.32
N SER A 252 7.26 -9.97 -11.63
CA SER A 252 6.91 -11.16 -12.39
C SER A 252 7.57 -12.34 -11.67
N PRO A 253 6.85 -13.46 -11.42
CA PRO A 253 7.48 -14.63 -10.82
C PRO A 253 8.67 -15.02 -11.68
N ALA A 254 9.84 -15.10 -11.06
CA ALA A 254 11.09 -15.48 -11.68
C ALA A 254 10.89 -16.78 -12.48
N GLN A 255 10.97 -16.67 -13.80
CA GLN A 255 11.17 -17.85 -14.64
C GLN A 255 12.52 -18.44 -14.25
N THR A 256 12.47 -19.56 -13.56
CA THR A 256 13.62 -20.43 -13.35
C THR A 256 14.07 -20.97 -14.70
N ASN A 257 14.95 -20.26 -15.36
CA ASN A 257 15.74 -20.82 -16.45
C ASN A 257 16.73 -21.80 -15.82
N ALA A 258 16.38 -23.08 -15.89
CA ALA A 258 17.33 -24.18 -15.72
C ALA A 258 18.40 -24.04 -16.83
N ALA A 259 19.51 -23.40 -16.50
CA ALA A 259 20.70 -23.44 -17.34
C ALA A 259 21.30 -24.84 -17.20
N THR A 260 21.13 -25.63 -18.25
CA THR A 260 21.85 -26.87 -18.48
C THR A 260 23.36 -26.59 -18.45
N ALA A 261 24.03 -27.07 -17.42
CA ALA A 261 25.48 -26.99 -17.31
C ALA A 261 26.10 -27.88 -18.40
N ALA A 262 26.64 -27.25 -19.43
CA ALA A 262 27.56 -27.89 -20.36
C ALA A 262 28.94 -27.99 -19.69
N ALA A 263 29.46 -29.19 -19.54
CA ALA A 263 30.79 -29.48 -19.05
C ALA A 263 31.87 -28.90 -19.97
N PRO A 264 33.01 -28.41 -19.45
CA PRO A 264 34.12 -27.94 -20.27
C PRO A 264 34.89 -29.11 -20.86
N PRO A 265 35.47 -28.99 -22.07
CA PRO A 265 36.29 -30.06 -22.70
C PRO A 265 37.64 -30.20 -21.99
N THR A 266 37.96 -31.40 -21.64
CA THR A 266 39.29 -31.82 -21.19
C THR A 266 40.30 -31.70 -22.32
N ASN A 267 41.28 -30.78 -22.19
CA ASN A 267 42.45 -30.74 -23.03
C ASN A 267 43.52 -31.68 -22.43
N ALA A 268 43.76 -32.77 -23.14
CA ALA A 268 44.89 -33.66 -22.94
C ALA A 268 46.16 -32.96 -23.48
N ALA A 269 47.20 -32.87 -22.66
CA ALA A 269 48.53 -32.49 -23.06
C ALA A 269 49.31 -33.75 -23.53
N PRO A 270 50.13 -33.65 -24.58
CA PRO A 270 50.98 -34.76 -24.99
C PRO A 270 52.29 -34.82 -24.19
N SER A 271 52.70 -36.06 -23.96
CA SER A 271 53.99 -36.47 -23.38
C SER A 271 55.23 -36.00 -24.11
N LYS A 272 56.19 -35.52 -23.38
CA LYS A 272 57.60 -35.96 -23.50
C LYS A 272 58.26 -35.91 -22.13
#